data_9385843e6f2e8c7e13c0ff63a240317b
#
_entry.id   9385843e6f2e8c7e13c0ff63a240317b
#
_cell.length_a   1.000
_cell.length_b   1.000
_cell.length_c   1.000
_cell.angle_alpha   90.00
_cell.angle_beta   90.00
_cell.angle_gamma   90.00
#
_symmetry.space_group_name_H-M   'P 1'
#
loop_
_entity.id
_entity.type
_entity.pdbx_description
1 polymer ?
#
loop_
_entity_poly.entity_id
_entity_poly.type
_entity_poly.pdbx_seq_one_letter_code
_entity_poly.pdbx_strand_id
1 'polypeptide(L)'
;MKPVIALALSLVALLTPTLAVAHPHLWVQQVVRAVAKDGRYTHVEIEWRFDPFSSEIEIPLIDENKDGKFSAREIKALEGDMMPELKNYGFLTWLNVGAKDVRPAKAPAFTARIDDPASFTLPDWDRSAGDKSGMPMPENKRASQPTGPRPTGPRNLVYVMRFDLPQPTKLFSITTFDPDDFIRIEVNKDQIPAGCALAKSANYKAEFVRGYPVFADTVTCQLP
;
A
#
# COMPACT_ATOMS: atom_id res chain seq x y z
N MET A 1 52.94 10.16 28.01
CA MET A 1 51.99 10.74 27.05
C MET A 1 51.26 9.65 26.23
N LYS A 2 50.75 8.57 26.82
CA LYS A 2 50.09 7.44 26.08
C LYS A 2 48.64 7.10 26.46
N PRO A 3 47.97 7.65 27.47
CA PRO A 3 46.57 7.28 27.74
C PRO A 3 45.50 8.15 27.05
N VAL A 4 45.85 9.34 26.56
CA VAL A 4 44.86 10.29 26.00
C VAL A 4 44.38 9.90 24.61
N ILE A 5 45.23 9.24 23.80
CA ILE A 5 44.88 8.80 22.43
C ILE A 5 43.90 7.61 22.44
N ALA A 6 44.04 6.71 23.41
CA ALA A 6 43.17 5.57 23.55
C ALA A 6 41.72 5.95 23.94
N LEU A 7 41.58 6.99 24.75
CA LEU A 7 40.27 7.50 25.19
C LEU A 7 39.54 8.24 24.06
N ALA A 8 40.25 8.93 23.17
CA ALA A 8 39.69 9.64 22.03
C ALA A 8 39.15 8.68 20.95
N LEU A 9 39.83 7.54 20.72
CA LEU A 9 39.38 6.50 19.77
C LEU A 9 38.14 5.76 20.26
N SER A 10 37.99 5.56 21.56
CA SER A 10 36.80 4.91 22.13
C SER A 10 35.56 5.79 22.09
N LEU A 11 35.71 7.12 22.08
CA LEU A 11 34.61 8.07 22.04
C LEU A 11 34.05 8.24 20.61
N VAL A 12 34.87 8.06 19.57
CA VAL A 12 34.44 8.12 18.15
C VAL A 12 33.63 6.90 17.76
N ALA A 13 33.88 5.75 18.36
CA ALA A 13 33.12 4.53 18.09
C ALA A 13 31.67 4.56 18.64
N LEU A 14 31.37 5.46 19.59
CA LEU A 14 30.04 5.66 20.18
C LEU A 14 29.15 6.65 19.39
N LEU A 15 29.74 7.33 18.40
CA LEU A 15 29.05 8.35 17.59
C LEU A 15 28.68 7.88 16.18
N THR A 16 28.83 6.59 15.89
CA THR A 16 28.27 6.05 14.64
C THR A 16 26.74 6.04 14.75
N PRO A 17 26.01 6.89 13.99
CA PRO A 17 24.58 6.79 13.95
C PRO A 17 24.24 5.41 13.39
N THR A 18 23.64 4.57 14.20
CA THR A 18 22.93 3.39 13.69
C THR A 18 21.80 3.95 12.85
N LEU A 19 21.91 3.90 11.53
CA LEU A 19 20.81 4.17 10.64
C LEU A 19 19.74 3.09 10.95
N ALA A 20 18.83 3.44 11.84
CA ALA A 20 17.63 2.66 12.06
C ALA A 20 16.78 2.82 10.80
N VAL A 21 16.88 1.81 9.97
CA VAL A 21 16.09 1.73 8.77
C VAL A 21 14.73 1.16 9.14
N ALA A 22 13.72 2.03 9.27
CA ALA A 22 12.34 1.64 9.56
C ALA A 22 11.50 1.77 8.29
N HIS A 23 11.35 0.70 7.54
CA HIS A 23 10.47 0.56 6.39
C HIS A 23 9.80 -0.82 6.41
N PRO A 24 8.57 -0.95 5.90
CA PRO A 24 7.67 0.06 5.36
C PRO A 24 6.93 0.87 6.43
N HIS A 25 6.40 2.04 6.06
CA HIS A 25 5.60 2.90 6.95
C HIS A 25 4.10 2.62 6.84
N LEU A 26 3.66 2.11 5.70
CA LEU A 26 2.27 1.78 5.38
C LEU A 26 2.18 0.38 4.80
N TRP A 27 1.15 -0.36 5.23
CA TRP A 27 0.81 -1.65 4.66
C TRP A 27 -0.52 -1.55 3.93
N VAL A 28 -0.51 -2.00 2.69
CA VAL A 28 -1.68 -1.98 1.82
C VAL A 28 -1.94 -3.38 1.29
N GLN A 29 -3.13 -3.89 1.54
CA GLN A 29 -3.64 -5.07 0.86
C GLN A 29 -4.40 -4.63 -0.39
N GLN A 30 -3.92 -5.05 -1.56
CA GLN A 30 -4.54 -4.73 -2.83
C GLN A 30 -5.50 -5.81 -3.28
N VAL A 31 -6.70 -5.39 -3.69
CA VAL A 31 -7.63 -6.24 -4.45
C VAL A 31 -7.70 -5.72 -5.88
N VAL A 32 -7.61 -6.62 -6.85
CA VAL A 32 -7.68 -6.30 -8.28
C VAL A 32 -9.00 -6.78 -8.83
N ARG A 33 -9.69 -5.93 -9.61
CA ARG A 33 -10.91 -6.26 -10.36
C ARG A 33 -10.70 -5.96 -11.83
N ALA A 34 -10.65 -7.00 -12.65
CA ALA A 34 -10.54 -6.88 -14.10
C ALA A 34 -11.95 -6.78 -14.70
N VAL A 35 -12.25 -5.69 -15.40
CA VAL A 35 -13.58 -5.45 -15.97
C VAL A 35 -13.55 -5.60 -17.48
N ALA A 36 -14.35 -6.55 -17.97
CA ALA A 36 -14.48 -6.85 -19.38
C ALA A 36 -15.83 -6.35 -19.92
N LYS A 37 -15.80 -5.87 -21.16
CA LYS A 37 -16.98 -5.53 -21.97
C LYS A 37 -16.77 -6.10 -23.37
N ASP A 38 -17.79 -6.72 -23.94
CA ASP A 38 -17.76 -7.29 -25.30
C ASP A 38 -16.56 -8.25 -25.53
N GLY A 39 -16.28 -9.10 -24.53
CA GLY A 39 -15.20 -10.10 -24.59
C GLY A 39 -13.78 -9.51 -24.54
N ARG A 40 -13.61 -8.28 -24.07
CA ARG A 40 -12.31 -7.63 -23.89
C ARG A 40 -12.26 -6.87 -22.58
N TYR A 41 -11.12 -6.88 -21.89
CA TYR A 41 -10.86 -6.02 -20.75
C TYR A 41 -10.78 -4.57 -21.23
N THR A 42 -11.47 -3.66 -20.55
CA THR A 42 -11.50 -2.23 -20.85
C THR A 42 -10.85 -1.40 -19.77
N HIS A 43 -10.92 -1.84 -18.53
CA HIS A 43 -10.29 -1.18 -17.38
C HIS A 43 -10.00 -2.18 -16.26
N VAL A 44 -9.16 -1.76 -15.36
CA VAL A 44 -8.86 -2.45 -14.11
C VAL A 44 -9.19 -1.51 -12.95
N GLU A 45 -9.85 -2.04 -11.95
CA GLU A 45 -10.08 -1.37 -10.68
C GLU A 45 -9.21 -2.02 -9.62
N ILE A 46 -8.54 -1.20 -8.82
CA ILE A 46 -7.78 -1.67 -7.66
C ILE A 46 -8.36 -1.04 -6.40
N GLU A 47 -8.48 -1.86 -5.37
CA GLU A 47 -8.76 -1.39 -4.02
C GLU A 47 -7.47 -1.47 -3.21
N TRP A 48 -7.09 -0.38 -2.57
CA TRP A 48 -6.05 -0.34 -1.56
C TRP A 48 -6.71 -0.31 -0.19
N ARG A 49 -6.60 -1.40 0.53
CA ARG A 49 -7.07 -1.53 1.90
C ARG A 49 -5.90 -1.30 2.83
N PHE A 50 -5.93 -0.21 3.55
CA PHE A 50 -4.86 0.16 4.46
C PHE A 50 -4.96 -0.68 5.73
N ASP A 51 -3.80 -0.95 6.34
CA ASP A 51 -3.77 -1.63 7.62
C ASP A 51 -4.56 -0.86 8.70
N PRO A 52 -5.05 -1.55 9.76
CA PRO A 52 -5.87 -0.92 10.77
C PRO A 52 -5.19 0.22 11.52
N PHE A 53 -3.86 0.14 11.73
CA PHE A 53 -3.12 1.18 12.45
C PHE A 53 -3.05 2.46 11.62
N SER A 54 -2.64 2.38 10.37
CA SER A 54 -2.62 3.52 9.45
C SER A 54 -4.01 4.10 9.25
N SER A 55 -5.02 3.23 9.13
CA SER A 55 -6.42 3.64 8.97
C SER A 55 -6.95 4.42 10.17
N GLU A 56 -6.58 4.03 11.40
CA GLU A 56 -7.00 4.73 12.63
C GLU A 56 -6.43 6.15 12.70
N ILE A 57 -5.27 6.37 12.07
CA ILE A 57 -4.65 7.69 11.98
C ILE A 57 -5.28 8.53 10.87
N GLU A 58 -5.48 7.94 9.69
CA GLU A 58 -5.87 8.66 8.47
C GLU A 58 -7.38 8.97 8.41
N ILE A 59 -8.23 8.04 8.83
CA ILE A 59 -9.70 8.24 8.77
C ILE A 59 -10.13 9.55 9.45
N PRO A 60 -9.70 9.89 10.68
CA PRO A 60 -10.09 11.14 11.33
C PRO A 60 -9.61 12.41 10.66
N LEU A 61 -8.56 12.33 9.82
CA LEU A 61 -8.05 13.47 9.05
C LEU A 61 -8.89 13.71 7.80
N ILE A 62 -9.49 12.67 7.24
CA ILE A 62 -10.32 12.73 6.03
C ILE A 62 -11.79 13.01 6.41
N ASP A 63 -12.31 12.32 7.42
CA ASP A 63 -13.67 12.47 7.95
C ASP A 63 -13.77 13.73 8.83
N GLU A 64 -13.80 14.90 8.19
CA GLU A 64 -13.80 16.20 8.87
C GLU A 64 -15.04 16.40 9.77
N ASN A 65 -16.20 15.92 9.31
CA ASN A 65 -17.46 16.08 10.02
C ASN A 65 -17.69 14.98 11.09
N LYS A 66 -16.84 13.95 11.12
CA LYS A 66 -16.84 12.84 12.08
C LYS A 66 -18.13 12.03 12.09
N ASP A 67 -18.76 11.88 10.92
CA ASP A 67 -19.98 11.09 10.78
C ASP A 67 -19.72 9.59 10.51
N GLY A 68 -18.46 9.21 10.37
CA GLY A 68 -18.02 7.83 10.12
C GLY A 68 -18.12 7.41 8.66
N LYS A 69 -18.25 8.36 7.74
CA LYS A 69 -18.31 8.14 6.29
C LYS A 69 -17.54 9.23 5.58
N PHE A 70 -17.19 9.00 4.32
CA PHE A 70 -16.63 10.05 3.49
C PHE A 70 -17.68 10.65 2.56
N SER A 71 -17.96 11.93 2.73
CA SER A 71 -18.77 12.70 1.80
C SER A 71 -18.07 12.91 0.47
N ALA A 72 -18.81 13.25 -0.59
CA ALA A 72 -18.24 13.62 -1.87
C ALA A 72 -17.24 14.80 -1.79
N ARG A 73 -17.44 15.72 -0.85
CA ARG A 73 -16.53 16.85 -0.61
C ARG A 73 -15.20 16.40 -0.03
N GLU A 74 -15.24 15.53 0.96
CA GLU A 74 -14.03 14.97 1.61
C GLU A 74 -13.24 14.10 0.65
N ILE A 75 -13.91 13.24 -0.13
CA ILE A 75 -13.28 12.44 -1.18
C ILE A 75 -12.59 13.34 -2.21
N LYS A 76 -13.24 14.43 -2.62
CA LYS A 76 -12.67 15.36 -3.60
C LYS A 76 -11.47 16.13 -3.04
N ALA A 77 -11.49 16.50 -1.76
CA ALA A 77 -10.36 17.12 -1.09
C ALA A 77 -9.17 16.16 -1.04
N LEU A 78 -9.40 14.94 -0.57
CA LEU A 78 -8.40 13.87 -0.53
C LEU A 78 -7.81 13.57 -1.93
N GLU A 79 -8.66 13.46 -2.95
CA GLU A 79 -8.22 13.29 -4.35
C GLU A 79 -7.32 14.44 -4.80
N GLY A 80 -7.70 15.69 -4.47
CA GLY A 80 -6.94 16.89 -4.82
C GLY A 80 -5.56 16.95 -4.20
N ASP A 81 -5.42 16.45 -2.99
CA ASP A 81 -4.14 16.44 -2.27
C ASP A 81 -3.25 15.27 -2.70
N MET A 82 -3.83 14.07 -2.86
CA MET A 82 -3.07 12.84 -3.08
C MET A 82 -2.70 12.61 -4.55
N MET A 83 -3.60 12.90 -5.51
CA MET A 83 -3.38 12.54 -6.91
C MET A 83 -2.21 13.24 -7.59
N PRO A 84 -1.90 14.53 -7.29
CA PRO A 84 -0.71 15.18 -7.84
C PRO A 84 0.58 14.49 -7.42
N GLU A 85 0.68 14.07 -6.17
CA GLU A 85 1.84 13.35 -5.65
C GLU A 85 1.95 11.96 -6.28
N LEU A 86 0.89 11.17 -6.28
CA LEU A 86 0.88 9.84 -6.90
C LEU A 86 1.22 9.90 -8.39
N LYS A 87 0.85 10.97 -9.08
CA LYS A 87 1.20 11.16 -10.50
C LYS A 87 2.70 11.24 -10.72
N ASN A 88 3.46 11.87 -9.82
CA ASN A 88 4.91 11.96 -9.90
C ASN A 88 5.56 10.57 -9.88
N TYR A 89 4.91 9.62 -9.20
CA TYR A 89 5.34 8.22 -9.11
C TYR A 89 4.60 7.30 -10.12
N GLY A 90 3.86 7.90 -11.09
CA GLY A 90 3.05 7.15 -12.07
C GLY A 90 1.99 6.28 -11.41
N PHE A 91 1.39 6.80 -10.32
CA PHE A 91 0.39 6.12 -9.50
C PHE A 91 0.87 4.77 -8.93
N LEU A 92 2.18 4.60 -8.75
CA LEU A 92 2.82 3.35 -8.33
C LEU A 92 2.36 2.13 -9.16
N THR A 93 1.88 2.35 -10.38
CA THR A 93 1.20 1.33 -11.19
C THR A 93 1.87 1.16 -12.54
N TRP A 94 2.09 -0.10 -12.91
CA TRP A 94 2.56 -0.53 -14.23
C TRP A 94 1.52 -1.44 -14.86
N LEU A 95 1.06 -1.07 -16.04
CA LEU A 95 0.15 -1.85 -16.86
C LEU A 95 0.92 -2.42 -18.03
N ASN A 96 0.84 -3.73 -18.24
CA ASN A 96 1.33 -4.35 -19.46
C ASN A 96 0.14 -4.77 -20.31
N VAL A 97 0.05 -4.21 -21.55
CA VAL A 97 -1.00 -4.54 -22.51
C VAL A 97 -0.32 -5.06 -23.78
N GLY A 98 -0.32 -6.38 -23.91
CA GLY A 98 0.48 -7.07 -24.95
C GLY A 98 1.95 -7.13 -24.54
N ALA A 99 2.86 -6.65 -25.39
CA ALA A 99 4.31 -6.62 -25.12
C ALA A 99 4.80 -5.28 -24.60
N LYS A 100 3.91 -4.38 -24.14
CA LYS A 100 4.27 -3.01 -23.75
C LYS A 100 3.95 -2.77 -22.31
N ASP A 101 4.94 -2.32 -21.54
CA ASP A 101 4.75 -1.69 -20.25
C ASP A 101 4.24 -0.26 -20.45
N VAL A 102 3.12 0.06 -19.86
CA VAL A 102 2.49 1.37 -19.97
C VAL A 102 2.28 1.92 -18.55
N ARG A 103 2.82 3.09 -18.30
CA ARG A 103 2.46 3.86 -17.12
C ARG A 103 1.11 4.55 -17.37
N PRO A 104 0.20 4.60 -16.40
CA PRO A 104 -1.04 5.34 -16.58
C PRO A 104 -0.74 6.80 -16.95
N ALA A 105 -1.20 7.23 -18.13
CA ALA A 105 -0.98 8.61 -18.60
C ALA A 105 -1.94 9.61 -17.95
N LYS A 106 -3.05 9.10 -17.42
CA LYS A 106 -4.10 9.91 -16.76
C LYS A 106 -4.27 9.43 -15.33
N ALA A 107 -4.65 10.36 -14.46
CA ALA A 107 -5.12 10.01 -13.13
C ALA A 107 -6.27 9.00 -13.23
N PRO A 108 -6.30 7.97 -12.37
CA PRO A 108 -7.43 7.06 -12.30
C PRO A 108 -8.68 7.80 -11.83
N ALA A 109 -9.86 7.29 -12.13
CA ALA A 109 -11.04 7.69 -11.37
C ALA A 109 -10.86 7.17 -9.93
N PHE A 110 -11.14 8.03 -8.96
CA PHE A 110 -10.85 7.79 -7.56
C PHE A 110 -12.10 7.88 -6.69
N THR A 111 -12.18 7.01 -5.70
CA THR A 111 -13.08 7.17 -4.56
C THR A 111 -12.45 6.56 -3.32
N ALA A 112 -13.00 6.88 -2.16
CA ALA A 112 -12.57 6.33 -0.88
C ALA A 112 -13.77 5.95 -0.03
N ARG A 113 -13.58 4.97 0.88
CA ARG A 113 -14.59 4.56 1.84
C ARG A 113 -13.93 4.05 3.11
N ILE A 114 -14.75 3.90 4.14
CA ILE A 114 -14.39 3.21 5.38
C ILE A 114 -15.07 1.84 5.36
N ASP A 115 -14.29 0.75 5.48
CA ASP A 115 -14.85 -0.58 5.71
C ASP A 115 -14.96 -0.84 7.22
N ASP A 116 -16.19 -1.15 7.67
CA ASP A 116 -16.53 -1.47 9.04
C ASP A 116 -17.49 -2.69 9.04
N PRO A 117 -17.08 -3.86 9.53
CA PRO A 117 -15.74 -4.18 10.03
C PRO A 117 -14.67 -4.13 8.95
N ALA A 118 -13.41 -4.04 9.41
CA ALA A 118 -12.26 -3.99 8.51
C ALA A 118 -12.21 -5.18 7.55
N SER A 119 -11.97 -4.90 6.28
CA SER A 119 -11.80 -5.90 5.22
C SER A 119 -10.33 -6.27 4.97
N PHE A 120 -9.40 -5.64 5.69
CA PHE A 120 -7.98 -5.93 5.64
C PHE A 120 -7.69 -7.29 6.28
N THR A 121 -6.91 -8.12 5.59
CA THR A 121 -6.45 -9.40 6.10
C THR A 121 -4.94 -9.33 6.33
N LEU A 122 -4.49 -9.63 7.53
CA LEU A 122 -3.06 -9.64 7.84
C LEU A 122 -2.31 -10.59 6.89
N PRO A 123 -1.15 -10.18 6.37
CA PRO A 123 -0.29 -11.04 5.57
C PRO A 123 0.09 -12.31 6.33
N ASP A 124 0.34 -13.40 5.60
CA ASP A 124 0.67 -14.70 6.22
C ASP A 124 1.94 -14.68 7.06
N TRP A 125 2.90 -13.83 6.67
CA TRP A 125 4.15 -13.68 7.43
C TRP A 125 3.92 -13.08 8.82
N ASP A 126 2.93 -12.20 8.98
CA ASP A 126 2.56 -11.64 10.29
C ASP A 126 1.85 -12.69 11.15
N ARG A 127 1.10 -13.60 10.53
CA ARG A 127 0.49 -14.74 11.23
C ARG A 127 1.53 -15.78 11.69
N SER A 128 2.62 -15.94 10.92
CA SER A 128 3.70 -16.88 11.26
C SER A 128 4.72 -16.29 12.22
N ALA A 129 4.85 -14.97 12.25
CA ALA A 129 5.69 -14.22 13.16
C ALA A 129 5.07 -14.09 14.57
N GLY A 130 3.97 -14.81 14.82
CA GLY A 130 3.38 -14.89 16.14
C GLY A 130 4.45 -14.94 17.20
N ASP A 131 4.69 -13.80 17.82
CA ASP A 131 5.45 -13.60 19.04
C ASP A 131 6.95 -13.96 19.06
N LYS A 132 7.63 -13.95 17.90
CA LYS A 132 9.09 -14.14 17.90
C LYS A 132 9.92 -12.87 17.70
N SER A 133 9.33 -11.76 17.37
CA SER A 133 10.08 -10.53 17.08
C SER A 133 10.50 -9.78 18.36
N GLY A 134 9.93 -10.10 19.51
CA GLY A 134 10.26 -9.40 20.77
C GLY A 134 10.13 -7.87 20.71
N MET A 135 9.56 -7.33 19.65
CA MET A 135 9.27 -5.89 19.58
C MET A 135 8.01 -5.62 20.39
N PRO A 136 8.12 -4.94 21.53
CA PRO A 136 6.94 -4.48 22.23
C PRO A 136 6.22 -3.52 21.28
N MET A 137 4.97 -3.84 20.93
CA MET A 137 4.06 -2.86 20.33
C MET A 137 4.15 -1.60 21.18
N PRO A 138 4.43 -0.42 20.62
CA PRO A 138 4.50 0.79 21.39
C PRO A 138 3.17 0.95 22.13
N GLU A 139 3.22 0.91 23.46
CA GLU A 139 2.09 1.17 24.33
C GLU A 139 1.63 2.59 24.01
N ASN A 140 0.49 2.70 23.32
CA ASN A 140 0.01 3.93 22.74
C ASN A 140 -0.30 4.92 23.88
N LYS A 141 0.66 5.77 24.21
CA LYS A 141 0.47 6.87 25.15
C LYS A 141 -0.46 7.88 24.50
N ARG A 142 -1.78 7.63 24.68
CA ARG A 142 -2.88 8.59 24.67
C ARG A 142 -2.71 9.81 23.76
N ALA A 143 -2.94 9.64 22.48
CA ALA A 143 -3.60 10.70 21.72
C ALA A 143 -5.00 10.87 22.32
N SER A 144 -5.42 12.12 22.50
CA SER A 144 -6.70 12.48 23.11
C SER A 144 -7.85 11.71 22.47
N GLN A 145 -8.51 10.87 23.25
CA GLN A 145 -9.59 9.99 22.78
C GLN A 145 -10.76 10.82 22.25
N PRO A 146 -11.30 10.50 21.07
CA PRO A 146 -12.57 11.07 20.62
C PRO A 146 -13.66 10.70 21.63
N THR A 147 -14.50 11.67 22.02
CA THR A 147 -15.58 11.51 23.01
C THR A 147 -16.87 10.95 22.42
N GLY A 148 -16.82 10.15 21.34
CA GLY A 148 -17.98 9.49 20.72
C GLY A 148 -18.03 7.99 21.01
N PRO A 149 -19.17 7.31 20.77
CA PRO A 149 -19.24 5.86 20.85
C PRO A 149 -18.25 5.25 19.87
N ARG A 150 -17.27 4.49 20.37
CA ARG A 150 -16.28 3.81 19.53
C ARG A 150 -16.98 2.76 18.69
N PRO A 151 -16.64 2.66 17.39
CA PRO A 151 -17.00 1.50 16.59
C PRO A 151 -16.49 0.23 17.28
N THR A 152 -17.31 -0.81 17.31
CA THR A 152 -17.03 -2.06 18.04
C THR A 152 -16.10 -3.01 17.25
N GLY A 153 -15.11 -2.50 16.55
CA GLY A 153 -14.15 -3.31 15.81
C GLY A 153 -13.14 -2.47 15.02
N PRO A 154 -12.09 -3.10 14.50
CA PRO A 154 -11.16 -2.42 13.62
C PRO A 154 -11.88 -1.99 12.33
N ARG A 155 -11.62 -0.77 11.90
CA ARG A 155 -12.05 -0.24 10.60
C ARG A 155 -10.83 -0.08 9.72
N ASN A 156 -11.00 -0.10 8.41
CA ASN A 156 -9.92 0.27 7.55
C ASN A 156 -10.33 1.25 6.45
N LEU A 157 -9.42 2.14 6.14
CA LEU A 157 -9.47 3.04 5.01
C LEU A 157 -9.31 2.23 3.72
N VAL A 158 -10.16 2.51 2.74
CA VAL A 158 -10.06 1.89 1.42
C VAL A 158 -10.06 2.95 0.35
N TYR A 159 -9.03 2.95 -0.48
CA TYR A 159 -8.99 3.71 -1.73
C TYR A 159 -9.38 2.81 -2.88
N VAL A 160 -10.18 3.33 -3.81
CA VAL A 160 -10.56 2.63 -5.02
C VAL A 160 -10.11 3.47 -6.21
N MET A 161 -9.28 2.89 -7.05
CA MET A 161 -8.71 3.54 -8.24
C MET A 161 -9.05 2.73 -9.48
N ARG A 162 -9.62 3.38 -10.48
CA ARG A 162 -9.93 2.78 -11.77
C ARG A 162 -9.02 3.30 -12.85
N PHE A 163 -8.29 2.40 -13.47
CA PHE A 163 -7.40 2.69 -14.60
C PHE A 163 -8.02 2.15 -15.89
N ASP A 164 -8.28 3.04 -16.83
CA ASP A 164 -8.68 2.61 -18.17
C ASP A 164 -7.46 2.02 -18.89
N LEU A 165 -7.66 0.89 -19.55
CA LEU A 165 -6.61 0.29 -20.38
C LEU A 165 -6.40 1.13 -21.65
N PRO A 166 -5.16 1.23 -22.18
CA PRO A 166 -4.87 2.01 -23.38
C PRO A 166 -5.73 1.62 -24.59
N GLN A 167 -6.11 0.35 -24.63
CA GLN A 167 -7.03 -0.23 -25.62
C GLN A 167 -7.69 -1.47 -25.04
N PRO A 168 -8.92 -1.82 -25.48
CA PRO A 168 -9.56 -3.07 -25.11
C PRO A 168 -8.70 -4.26 -25.50
N THR A 169 -8.45 -5.18 -24.57
CA THR A 169 -7.53 -6.32 -24.77
C THR A 169 -8.09 -7.60 -24.18
N LYS A 170 -7.60 -8.75 -24.66
CA LYS A 170 -7.86 -10.05 -24.04
C LYS A 170 -6.82 -10.42 -22.98
N LEU A 171 -5.69 -9.73 -22.96
CA LEU A 171 -4.58 -10.01 -22.05
C LEU A 171 -4.00 -8.71 -21.52
N PHE A 172 -3.89 -8.61 -20.22
CA PHE A 172 -3.11 -7.56 -19.57
C PHE A 172 -2.50 -8.08 -18.27
N SER A 173 -1.51 -7.38 -17.78
CA SER A 173 -1.07 -7.52 -16.39
C SER A 173 -0.96 -6.18 -15.70
N ILE A 174 -1.12 -6.21 -14.38
CA ILE A 174 -0.95 -5.05 -13.51
C ILE A 174 0.02 -5.39 -12.39
N THR A 175 0.96 -4.49 -12.17
CA THR A 175 1.88 -4.51 -11.03
C THR A 175 1.75 -3.18 -10.32
N THR A 176 1.51 -3.21 -9.02
CA THR A 176 1.50 -2.02 -8.19
C THR A 176 2.63 -2.13 -7.18
N PHE A 177 3.45 -1.10 -7.10
CA PHE A 177 4.72 -1.21 -6.39
C PHE A 177 5.28 0.16 -6.04
N ASP A 178 5.78 0.32 -4.83
CA ASP A 178 6.56 1.46 -4.42
C ASP A 178 8.06 1.11 -4.46
N PRO A 179 8.85 1.74 -5.36
CA PRO A 179 10.28 1.47 -5.45
C PRO A 179 11.06 1.77 -4.18
N ASP A 180 10.58 2.71 -3.38
CA ASP A 180 11.21 3.14 -2.13
C ASP A 180 10.72 2.34 -0.91
N ASP A 181 9.77 1.42 -1.12
CA ASP A 181 9.16 0.56 -0.09
C ASP A 181 8.60 1.32 1.12
N PHE A 182 8.19 2.57 0.93
CA PHE A 182 7.45 3.31 1.95
C PHE A 182 6.07 2.72 2.15
N ILE A 183 5.45 2.31 1.03
CA ILE A 183 4.17 1.65 1.00
C ILE A 183 4.38 0.22 0.56
N ARG A 184 4.22 -0.73 1.48
CA ARG A 184 4.22 -2.14 1.15
C ARG A 184 2.85 -2.52 0.60
N ILE A 185 2.81 -2.86 -0.70
CA ILE A 185 1.58 -3.25 -1.39
C ILE A 185 1.64 -4.74 -1.68
N GLU A 186 0.69 -5.50 -1.13
CA GLU A 186 0.56 -6.94 -1.35
C GLU A 186 -0.82 -7.26 -1.90
N VAL A 187 -0.87 -8.10 -2.94
CA VAL A 187 -2.16 -8.50 -3.53
C VAL A 187 -2.83 -9.55 -2.65
N ASN A 188 -4.12 -9.36 -2.38
CA ASN A 188 -4.93 -10.35 -1.68
C ASN A 188 -5.10 -11.60 -2.56
N LYS A 189 -4.37 -12.66 -2.23
CA LYS A 189 -4.36 -13.92 -2.98
C LYS A 189 -5.69 -14.66 -2.98
N ASP A 190 -6.52 -14.41 -1.95
CA ASP A 190 -7.83 -15.05 -1.81
C ASP A 190 -8.92 -14.36 -2.66
N GLN A 191 -8.59 -13.20 -3.28
CA GLN A 191 -9.51 -12.39 -4.08
C GLN A 191 -8.97 -12.13 -5.50
N ILE A 192 -8.28 -13.11 -6.08
CA ILE A 192 -7.83 -13.02 -7.48
C ILE A 192 -9.04 -13.23 -8.40
N PRO A 193 -9.27 -12.34 -9.39
CA PRO A 193 -10.40 -12.50 -10.32
C PRO A 193 -10.31 -13.79 -11.12
N ALA A 194 -11.46 -14.34 -11.51
CA ALA A 194 -11.50 -15.48 -12.43
C ALA A 194 -10.80 -15.14 -13.76
N GLY A 195 -9.99 -16.07 -14.27
CA GLY A 195 -9.19 -15.84 -15.48
C GLY A 195 -7.93 -15.02 -15.24
N CYS A 196 -7.60 -14.73 -13.98
CA CYS A 196 -6.35 -14.05 -13.60
C CYS A 196 -5.44 -14.98 -12.78
N ALA A 197 -4.15 -14.71 -12.83
CA ALA A 197 -3.12 -15.39 -12.05
C ALA A 197 -2.25 -14.37 -11.33
N LEU A 198 -1.81 -14.73 -10.12
CA LEU A 198 -0.88 -13.94 -9.31
C LEU A 198 0.51 -14.57 -9.36
N ALA A 199 1.53 -13.74 -9.56
CA ALA A 199 2.92 -14.14 -9.48
C ALA A 199 3.80 -13.01 -8.92
N LYS A 200 4.97 -13.33 -8.36
CA LYS A 200 5.97 -12.31 -8.04
C LYS A 200 6.61 -11.80 -9.34
N SER A 201 6.78 -10.49 -9.42
CA SER A 201 7.41 -9.85 -10.56
C SER A 201 8.89 -10.20 -10.63
N ALA A 202 9.39 -10.49 -11.84
CA ALA A 202 10.82 -10.61 -12.06
C ALA A 202 11.53 -9.24 -12.16
N ASN A 203 10.79 -8.19 -12.53
CA ASN A 203 11.33 -6.89 -12.91
C ASN A 203 11.17 -5.81 -11.84
N TYR A 204 10.13 -5.91 -11.01
CA TYR A 204 9.80 -4.89 -10.02
C TYR A 204 10.13 -5.40 -8.63
N LYS A 205 11.15 -4.80 -8.03
CA LYS A 205 11.59 -5.12 -6.67
C LYS A 205 12.12 -3.87 -5.98
N ALA A 206 11.89 -3.79 -4.67
CA ALA A 206 12.62 -2.89 -3.77
C ALA A 206 13.74 -3.66 -3.10
N GLU A 207 14.88 -3.06 -2.93
CA GLU A 207 15.98 -3.62 -2.15
C GLU A 207 16.35 -2.61 -1.07
N PHE A 208 15.56 -2.63 0.00
CA PHE A 208 15.75 -1.74 1.10
C PHE A 208 16.88 -2.20 2.03
N VAL A 209 16.94 -3.49 2.32
CA VAL A 209 18.07 -4.13 2.99
C VAL A 209 18.88 -4.86 1.93
N ARG A 210 20.15 -4.51 1.80
CA ARG A 210 21.05 -5.11 0.82
C ARG A 210 21.02 -6.64 0.91
N GLY A 211 20.72 -7.30 -0.20
CA GLY A 211 20.63 -8.76 -0.29
C GLY A 211 19.24 -9.34 0.08
N TYR A 212 18.25 -8.49 0.43
CA TYR A 212 16.90 -8.91 0.75
C TYR A 212 15.88 -8.18 -0.14
N PRO A 213 15.80 -8.51 -1.42
CA PRO A 213 14.85 -7.87 -2.33
C PRO A 213 13.41 -8.27 -1.99
N VAL A 214 12.52 -7.29 -2.00
CA VAL A 214 11.07 -7.49 -1.94
C VAL A 214 10.53 -7.38 -3.36
N PHE A 215 9.98 -8.48 -3.86
CA PHE A 215 9.42 -8.53 -5.20
C PHE A 215 7.95 -8.13 -5.17
N ALA A 216 7.57 -7.24 -6.07
CA ALA A 216 6.18 -6.83 -6.25
C ALA A 216 5.30 -7.99 -6.72
N ASP A 217 4.02 -7.90 -6.41
CA ASP A 217 2.99 -8.78 -6.95
C ASP A 217 2.53 -8.32 -8.33
N THR A 218 2.39 -9.24 -9.25
CA THR A 218 1.84 -9.02 -10.60
C THR A 218 0.60 -9.88 -10.79
N VAL A 219 -0.51 -9.26 -11.14
CA VAL A 219 -1.74 -9.94 -11.54
C VAL A 219 -1.85 -9.91 -13.06
N THR A 220 -1.89 -11.08 -13.67
CA THR A 220 -2.06 -11.25 -15.13
C THR A 220 -3.44 -11.84 -15.41
N CYS A 221 -4.23 -11.16 -16.24
CA CYS A 221 -5.59 -11.54 -16.58
C CYS A 221 -5.69 -11.87 -18.06
N GLN A 222 -6.30 -13.01 -18.39
CA GLN A 222 -6.51 -13.49 -19.76
C GLN A 222 -7.93 -13.98 -19.95
N LEU A 223 -8.59 -13.48 -20.99
CA LEU A 223 -9.87 -14.01 -21.48
C LEU A 223 -9.62 -15.11 -22.51
N PRO A 224 -10.50 -16.10 -22.57
CA PRO A 224 -10.45 -17.17 -23.55
C PRO A 224 -10.55 -16.69 -25.01
#